data_030c58520ce8555b5af837c2f54c5fd8
#
_entry.id   030c58520ce8555b5af837c2f54c5fd8
#
_cell.length_a   1.000
_cell.length_b   1.000
_cell.length_c   1.000
_cell.angle_alpha   90.00
_cell.angle_beta   90.00
_cell.angle_gamma   90.00
#
_symmetry.space_group_name_H-M   'P 1'
#
loop_
_entity.id
_entity.type
_entity.pdbx_description
1 polymer ?
#
loop_
_entity_poly.entity_id
_entity_poly.type
_entity_poly.pdbx_seq_one_letter_code
_entity_poly.pdbx_strand_id
1 'polypeptide(L)'
;MKYNIHGKKVEVTDSIKSYIEEKIGKLDKYLSNSDELTAKVVIRIVGREQIVEVTIPIQKIVLRCEERHEDLYAAIDKVSDKLERQIRKNKTRFQSKKVKEANQWNN
;
A
#
# COMPACT_ATOMS: atom_id res chain seq x y z
N MET A 1 -0.46 4.85 9.40
CA MET A 1 -0.76 3.47 8.96
C MET A 1 0.13 2.50 9.72
N LYS A 2 -0.42 1.37 10.07
CA LYS A 2 0.34 0.30 10.72
C LYS A 2 0.76 -0.70 9.66
N TYR A 3 1.83 -1.45 9.94
CA TYR A 3 2.38 -2.37 8.95
C TYR A 3 2.55 -3.75 9.55
N ASN A 4 2.09 -4.74 8.81
CA ASN A 4 2.27 -6.15 9.17
C ASN A 4 3.04 -6.76 8.01
N ILE A 5 4.35 -6.88 8.17
CA ILE A 5 5.24 -7.30 7.10
C ILE A 5 5.73 -8.72 7.36
N HIS A 6 5.51 -9.58 6.39
CA HIS A 6 5.87 -10.99 6.52
C HIS A 6 6.65 -11.45 5.30
N GLY A 7 7.78 -12.10 5.54
CA GLY A 7 8.57 -12.70 4.49
C GLY A 7 8.38 -14.21 4.48
N LYS A 8 7.99 -14.77 3.36
CA LYS A 8 7.86 -16.22 3.21
C LYS A 8 9.19 -16.76 2.76
N LYS A 9 9.92 -17.37 3.68
CA LYS A 9 11.26 -17.90 3.42
C LYS A 9 12.20 -16.81 2.93
N VAL A 10 11.94 -15.59 3.33
CA VAL A 10 12.75 -14.43 3.01
C VAL A 10 12.91 -13.64 4.27
N GLU A 11 14.13 -13.23 4.56
CA GLU A 11 14.38 -12.42 5.73
C GLU A 11 13.99 -10.97 5.46
N VAL A 12 13.18 -10.40 6.34
CA VAL A 12 12.81 -8.99 6.23
C VAL A 12 13.73 -8.21 7.15
N THR A 13 14.72 -7.57 6.54
CA THR A 13 15.69 -6.78 7.31
C THR A 13 15.07 -5.46 7.73
N ASP A 14 15.72 -4.78 8.67
CA ASP A 14 15.27 -3.45 9.10
C ASP A 14 15.25 -2.47 7.94
N SER A 15 16.22 -2.59 7.05
CA SER A 15 16.27 -1.71 5.87
C SER A 15 15.07 -1.90 4.96
N ILE A 16 14.69 -3.15 4.74
CA ILE A 16 13.54 -3.45 3.91
C ILE A 16 12.27 -2.93 4.56
N LYS A 17 12.17 -3.14 5.87
CA LYS A 17 11.02 -2.70 6.62
C LYS A 17 10.86 -1.17 6.54
N SER A 18 11.97 -0.46 6.76
CA SER A 18 11.95 0.99 6.71
C SER A 18 11.58 1.49 5.31
N TYR A 19 12.09 0.83 4.31
CA TYR A 19 11.80 1.23 2.93
C TYR A 19 10.32 1.04 2.60
N ILE A 20 9.75 -0.08 3.04
CA ILE A 20 8.32 -0.33 2.84
C ILE A 20 7.50 0.74 3.54
N GLU A 21 7.84 1.04 4.79
CA GLU A 21 7.10 2.04 5.55
C GLU A 21 7.21 3.42 4.92
N GLU A 22 8.37 3.74 4.40
CA GLU A 22 8.56 5.02 3.74
C GLU A 22 7.73 5.11 2.46
N LYS A 23 7.79 4.08 1.62
CA LYS A 23 7.12 4.13 0.33
C LYS A 23 5.60 3.99 0.45
N ILE A 24 5.15 3.05 1.28
CA ILE A 24 3.71 2.86 1.46
C ILE A 24 3.12 4.00 2.29
N GLY A 25 3.92 4.55 3.22
CA GLY A 25 3.45 5.66 4.05
C GLY A 25 3.07 6.89 3.26
N LYS A 26 3.61 7.06 2.07
CA LYS A 26 3.23 8.18 1.22
C LYS A 26 1.74 8.17 0.88
N LEU A 27 1.11 7.02 0.98
CA LEU A 27 -0.30 6.89 0.65
C LEU A 27 -1.20 7.49 1.72
N ASP A 28 -0.66 7.74 2.92
CA ASP A 28 -1.44 8.27 4.03
C ASP A 28 -2.17 9.55 3.65
N LYS A 29 -1.54 10.38 2.84
CA LYS A 29 -2.13 11.67 2.47
C LYS A 29 -3.38 11.52 1.59
N TYR A 30 -3.58 10.35 1.01
CA TYR A 30 -4.73 10.10 0.16
C TYR A 30 -5.84 9.37 0.88
N LEU A 31 -5.60 8.88 2.09
CA LEU A 31 -6.53 7.97 2.77
C LEU A 31 -7.07 8.61 4.04
N SER A 32 -8.38 8.58 4.18
CA SER A 32 -9.02 9.04 5.40
C SER A 32 -8.74 8.06 6.51
N ASN A 33 -8.46 8.58 7.71
CA ASN A 33 -8.21 7.74 8.88
C ASN A 33 -7.07 6.76 8.65
N SER A 34 -6.01 7.20 7.98
CA SER A 34 -4.91 6.32 7.64
C SER A 34 -4.24 5.74 8.88
N ASP A 35 -4.26 6.45 10.00
CA ASP A 35 -3.65 5.95 11.23
C ASP A 35 -4.37 4.73 11.80
N GLU A 36 -5.60 4.48 11.35
CA GLU A 36 -6.35 3.30 11.78
C GLU A 36 -6.20 2.13 10.83
N LEU A 37 -5.52 2.34 9.72
CA LEU A 37 -5.38 1.31 8.71
C LEU A 37 -4.13 0.47 8.94
N THR A 38 -4.19 -0.78 8.51
CA THR A 38 -3.04 -1.68 8.56
C THR A 38 -2.75 -2.19 7.16
N ALA A 39 -1.51 -1.99 6.73
CA ALA A 39 -1.04 -2.52 5.46
C ALA A 39 -0.42 -3.87 5.73
N LYS A 40 -0.95 -4.92 5.12
CA LYS A 40 -0.38 -6.23 5.20
C LYS A 40 0.52 -6.42 3.98
N VAL A 41 1.79 -6.69 4.24
CA VAL A 41 2.78 -6.82 3.18
C VAL A 41 3.40 -8.21 3.25
N VAL A 42 3.36 -8.93 2.14
CA VAL A 42 3.94 -10.26 2.05
C VAL A 42 5.00 -10.25 0.97
N ILE A 43 6.18 -10.74 1.32
CA ILE A 43 7.30 -10.82 0.40
C ILE A 43 7.66 -12.28 0.20
N ARG A 44 7.83 -12.69 -1.05
CA ARG A 44 8.25 -14.04 -1.37
C ARG A 44 9.13 -14.03 -2.61
N ILE A 45 9.82 -15.12 -2.83
CA ILE A 45 10.70 -15.25 -4.00
C ILE A 45 10.22 -16.40 -4.86
N VAL A 46 10.10 -16.16 -6.15
CA VAL A 46 9.79 -17.20 -7.12
C VAL A 46 10.85 -17.12 -8.21
N GLY A 47 11.69 -18.15 -8.28
CA GLY A 47 12.81 -18.12 -9.20
C GLY A 47 13.76 -17.00 -8.83
N ARG A 48 13.96 -16.07 -9.73
CA ARG A 48 14.83 -14.93 -9.51
C ARG A 48 14.07 -13.68 -9.09
N GLU A 49 12.75 -13.76 -9.09
CA GLU A 49 11.95 -12.57 -8.86
C GLU A 49 11.46 -12.50 -7.43
N GLN A 50 11.50 -11.32 -6.89
CA GLN A 50 10.95 -11.02 -5.58
C GLN A 50 9.58 -10.42 -5.79
N ILE A 51 8.61 -10.97 -5.08
CA ILE A 51 7.21 -10.60 -5.24
C ILE A 51 6.77 -9.91 -3.96
N VAL A 52 6.18 -8.72 -4.11
CA VAL A 52 5.67 -7.95 -2.99
C VAL A 52 4.18 -7.79 -3.17
N GLU A 53 3.43 -8.25 -2.18
CA GLU A 53 1.98 -8.13 -2.19
C GLU A 53 1.55 -7.26 -1.04
N VAL A 54 0.76 -6.22 -1.33
CA VAL A 54 0.26 -5.30 -0.31
C VAL A 54 -1.26 -5.35 -0.30
N THR A 55 -1.81 -5.49 0.89
CA THR A 55 -3.26 -5.52 1.09
C THR A 55 -3.60 -4.53 2.19
N ILE A 56 -4.47 -3.58 1.88
CA ILE A 56 -4.91 -2.58 2.84
C ILE A 56 -6.43 -2.57 2.87
N PRO A 57 -7.04 -3.18 3.89
CA PRO A 57 -8.50 -3.13 4.02
C PRO A 57 -8.92 -1.72 4.44
N ILE A 58 -9.86 -1.13 3.71
CA ILE A 58 -10.34 0.21 3.98
C ILE A 58 -11.86 0.14 4.05
N GLN A 59 -12.39 0.00 5.26
CA GLN A 59 -13.83 -0.16 5.45
C GLN A 59 -14.34 -1.34 4.63
N LYS A 60 -15.19 -1.10 3.65
CA LYS A 60 -15.76 -2.17 2.84
C LYS A 60 -14.97 -2.45 1.58
N ILE A 61 -13.87 -1.75 1.39
CA ILE A 61 -13.06 -1.88 0.20
C ILE A 61 -11.70 -2.44 0.59
N VAL A 62 -11.15 -3.31 -0.25
CA VAL A 62 -9.80 -3.82 -0.02
C VAL A 62 -8.90 -3.32 -1.15
N LEU A 63 -7.89 -2.56 -0.77
CA LEU A 63 -6.90 -2.09 -1.71
C LEU A 63 -5.80 -3.14 -1.78
N ARG A 64 -5.56 -3.70 -2.93
CA ARG A 64 -4.59 -4.79 -3.09
C ARG A 64 -3.76 -4.61 -4.34
N CYS A 65 -2.48 -4.92 -4.23
CA CYS A 65 -1.59 -4.85 -5.36
C CYS A 65 -0.42 -5.83 -5.17
N GLU A 66 0.00 -6.43 -6.26
CA GLU A 66 1.15 -7.32 -6.24
C GLU A 66 2.07 -6.91 -7.39
N GLU A 67 3.37 -6.83 -7.11
CA GLU A 67 4.36 -6.54 -8.12
C GLU A 67 5.58 -7.41 -7.92
N ARG A 68 6.34 -7.58 -8.98
CA ARG A 68 7.52 -8.43 -8.93
C ARG A 68 8.69 -7.78 -9.67
N HIS A 69 9.88 -8.09 -9.21
CA HIS A 69 11.10 -7.58 -9.80
C HIS A 69 12.26 -8.38 -9.23
N GLU A 70 13.37 -8.47 -9.96
CA GLU A 70 14.54 -9.14 -9.41
C GLU A 70 15.12 -8.35 -8.24
N ASP A 71 14.96 -7.04 -8.25
CA ASP A 71 15.40 -6.16 -7.18
C ASP A 71 14.20 -5.89 -6.28
N LEU A 72 14.32 -6.28 -4.99
CA LEU A 72 13.23 -6.12 -4.05
C LEU A 72 12.82 -4.66 -3.88
N TYR A 73 13.78 -3.76 -3.81
CA TYR A 73 13.46 -2.33 -3.63
C TYR A 73 12.69 -1.80 -4.84
N ALA A 74 13.06 -2.27 -6.03
CA ALA A 74 12.33 -1.89 -7.23
C ALA A 74 10.90 -2.43 -7.21
N ALA A 75 10.71 -3.64 -6.68
CA ALA A 75 9.38 -4.22 -6.55
C ALA A 75 8.53 -3.38 -5.60
N ILE A 76 9.12 -2.93 -4.50
CA ILE A 76 8.42 -2.08 -3.54
C ILE A 76 8.03 -0.75 -4.18
N ASP A 77 8.93 -0.16 -4.96
CA ASP A 77 8.62 1.08 -5.67
C ASP A 77 7.43 0.88 -6.62
N LYS A 78 7.46 -0.22 -7.35
CA LYS A 78 6.39 -0.50 -8.32
C LYS A 78 5.05 -0.68 -7.63
N VAL A 79 5.03 -1.39 -6.51
CA VAL A 79 3.78 -1.63 -5.81
C VAL A 79 3.25 -0.33 -5.21
N SER A 80 4.14 0.51 -4.69
CA SER A 80 3.73 1.79 -4.14
C SER A 80 3.14 2.70 -5.22
N ASP A 81 3.79 2.77 -6.37
CA ASP A 81 3.31 3.59 -7.49
C ASP A 81 1.95 3.11 -7.97
N LYS A 82 1.78 1.80 -8.04
CA LYS A 82 0.54 1.24 -8.53
C LYS A 82 -0.60 1.48 -7.54
N LEU A 83 -0.31 1.35 -6.25
CA LEU A 83 -1.30 1.63 -5.22
C LEU A 83 -1.72 3.10 -5.27
N GLU A 84 -0.76 3.98 -5.42
CA GLU A 84 -1.05 5.40 -5.50
C GLU A 84 -1.96 5.69 -6.69
N ARG A 85 -1.68 5.06 -7.81
CA ARG A 85 -2.48 5.24 -9.02
C ARG A 85 -3.91 4.76 -8.81
N GLN A 86 -4.06 3.61 -8.14
CA GLN A 86 -5.38 3.08 -7.85
C GLN A 86 -6.17 4.02 -6.95
N ILE A 87 -5.51 4.56 -5.94
CA ILE A 87 -6.17 5.46 -5.01
C ILE A 87 -6.60 6.75 -5.71
N ARG A 88 -5.71 7.31 -6.50
CA ARG A 88 -6.03 8.56 -7.21
C ARG A 88 -7.14 8.37 -8.23
N LYS A 89 -7.19 7.21 -8.83
CA LYS A 89 -8.20 6.89 -9.82
C LYS A 89 -9.57 6.72 -9.17
N ASN A 90 -9.60 6.23 -7.94
CA ASN A 90 -10.83 5.97 -7.20
C ASN A 90 -10.90 6.81 -5.96
N LYS A 91 -10.56 8.07 -6.10
CA LYS A 91 -10.44 9.00 -4.99
C LYS A 91 -11.67 9.04 -4.10
N THR A 92 -12.82 9.12 -4.72
CA THR A 92 -14.08 9.20 -3.98
C THR A 92 -14.29 7.98 -3.11
N ARG A 93 -13.92 6.81 -3.60
CA ARG A 93 -14.12 5.58 -2.83
C ARG A 93 -13.21 5.51 -1.62
N PHE A 94 -11.96 5.94 -1.76
CA PHE A 94 -10.97 5.79 -0.69
C PHE A 94 -10.96 6.93 0.30
N GLN A 95 -11.57 8.06 -0.06
CA GLN A 95 -11.69 9.21 0.82
C GLN A 95 -13.15 9.53 1.08
N SER A 96 -14.00 8.52 1.00
CA SER A 96 -15.43 8.73 0.88
C SER A 96 -16.03 9.66 1.90
N LYS A 97 -15.75 9.46 3.17
CA LYS A 97 -16.38 10.27 4.19
C LYS A 97 -16.01 11.73 4.08
N LYS A 98 -14.74 12.00 4.03
CA LYS A 98 -14.25 13.36 3.90
C LYS A 98 -14.72 13.98 2.62
N VAL A 99 -14.64 13.23 1.56
CA VAL A 99 -15.00 13.74 0.26
C VAL A 99 -16.48 14.05 0.20
N LYS A 100 -17.28 13.24 0.83
CA LYS A 100 -18.70 13.49 0.86
C LYS A 100 -19.01 14.81 1.53
N GLU A 101 -18.43 15.03 2.68
CA GLU A 101 -18.63 16.29 3.38
C GLU A 101 -18.12 17.42 2.54
N ALA A 102 -16.99 17.20 1.94
CA ALA A 102 -16.41 18.24 1.12
C ALA A 102 -17.25 18.50 -0.11
N ASN A 103 -17.76 17.46 -0.73
CA ASN A 103 -18.51 17.60 -1.94
C ASN A 103 -19.80 18.34 -1.78
N GLN A 104 -20.29 18.37 -0.58
CA GLN A 104 -21.47 19.15 -0.35
C GLN A 104 -21.19 20.61 -0.52
N TRP A 105 -19.94 20.96 -0.48
CA TRP A 105 -19.61 22.34 -0.70
C TRP A 105 -19.23 22.58 -2.14
N ASN A 106 -18.83 21.63 -2.83
CA ASN A 106 -18.39 21.98 -4.15
C ASN A 106 -19.05 21.22 -5.22
N ASN A 107 -19.91 20.40 -4.88
CA ASN A 107 -20.50 19.71 -5.92
C ASN A 107 -21.23 19.51 -6.25
#